data_0866935a2ee85e54ab4a320a4f7d55dd
#
_entry.id   0866935a2ee85e54ab4a320a4f7d55dd
#
_cell.length_a   1.000
_cell.length_b   1.000
_cell.length_c   1.000
_cell.angle_alpha   90.00
_cell.angle_beta   90.00
_cell.angle_gamma   90.00
#
_symmetry.space_group_name_H-M   'P 1'
#
loop_
_entity.id
_entity.type
_entity.pdbx_description
1 polymer ?
#
loop_
_entity_poly.entity_id
_entity_poly.type
_entity_poly.pdbx_seq_one_letter_code
_entity_poly.pdbx_strand_id
1 'polypeptide(L)' 'MKRIFCLLTILFCTLFAFNASAQEERDSPRRGEGISVFLERNKRPGRAYYKEFLELNKKLLKGKEELRLGVKYVLPPL' A
#
# COMPACT_ATOMS: atom_id res chain seq x y z
N MET A 1 18.97 -35.18 15.61
CA MET A 1 17.84 -34.96 14.68
C MET A 1 16.87 -33.90 15.14
N LYS A 2 16.49 -33.85 16.42
CA LYS A 2 15.56 -32.80 16.92
C LYS A 2 16.11 -31.37 16.79
N ARG A 3 17.43 -31.19 16.90
CA ARG A 3 18.08 -29.88 16.79
C ARG A 3 17.99 -29.28 15.37
N ILE A 4 18.08 -30.11 14.36
CA ILE A 4 17.96 -29.67 12.95
C ILE A 4 16.55 -29.21 12.66
N PHE A 5 15.56 -29.88 13.23
CA PHE A 5 14.15 -29.52 13.06
C PHE A 5 13.83 -28.14 13.63
N CYS A 6 14.37 -27.83 14.83
CA CYS A 6 14.19 -26.53 15.47
C CYS A 6 14.83 -25.40 14.67
N LEU A 7 16.01 -25.62 14.09
CA LEU A 7 16.70 -24.62 13.26
C LEU A 7 15.92 -24.29 12.00
N LEU A 8 15.35 -25.28 11.34
CA LEU A 8 14.52 -25.07 10.15
C LEU A 8 13.24 -24.30 10.48
N THR A 9 12.62 -24.58 11.60
CA THR A 9 11.42 -23.88 12.06
C THR A 9 11.71 -22.41 12.37
N ILE A 10 12.82 -22.12 13.02
CA ILE A 10 13.23 -20.75 13.32
C ILE A 10 13.49 -19.96 12.04
N LEU A 11 14.18 -20.55 11.08
CA LEU A 11 14.46 -19.93 9.79
C LEU A 11 13.17 -19.60 9.04
N PHE A 12 12.20 -20.48 9.05
CA PHE A 12 10.90 -20.26 8.42
C PHE A 12 10.14 -19.12 9.10
N CYS A 13 10.11 -19.05 10.41
CA CYS A 13 9.49 -17.97 11.17
C CYS A 13 10.13 -16.61 10.87
N THR A 14 11.44 -16.55 10.71
CA THR A 14 12.17 -15.32 10.38
C THR A 14 11.76 -14.79 9.00
N LEU A 15 11.64 -15.66 8.01
CA LEU A 15 11.20 -15.26 6.66
C LEU A 15 9.76 -14.76 6.68
N PHE A 16 8.89 -15.38 7.45
CA PHE A 16 7.50 -14.98 7.58
C PHE A 16 7.36 -13.60 8.23
N ALA A 17 8.13 -13.33 9.28
CA ALA A 17 8.14 -12.04 9.95
C ALA A 17 8.63 -10.92 9.03
N PHE A 18 9.59 -11.19 8.18
CA PHE A 18 10.09 -10.23 7.21
C PHE A 18 9.00 -9.81 6.20
N ASN A 19 8.20 -10.75 5.73
CA ASN A 19 7.09 -10.45 4.83
C ASN A 19 5.98 -9.62 5.51
N ALA A 20 5.76 -9.82 6.79
CA ALA A 20 4.74 -9.06 7.53
C ALA A 20 5.07 -7.58 7.68
N SER A 21 6.37 -7.18 7.57
CA SER A 21 6.78 -5.79 7.68
C SER A 21 6.52 -4.95 6.42
N ALA A 22 6.12 -5.58 5.32
CA ALA A 22 5.87 -4.92 4.03
C ALA A 22 4.39 -4.67 3.77
N GLN A 23 3.62 -4.31 4.81
CA GLN A 23 2.20 -4.01 4.67
C GLN A 23 1.96 -2.71 3.94
N GLU A 24 1.00 -2.73 3.01
CA GLU A 24 0.57 -1.56 2.28
C GLU A 24 -0.35 -0.68 3.14
N GLU A 25 -0.15 0.62 3.08
CA GLU A 25 -1.12 1.55 3.66
C GLU A 25 -2.23 1.80 2.65
N ARG A 26 -3.45 1.87 3.14
CA ARG A 26 -4.64 2.15 2.34
C ARG A 26 -5.53 3.17 3.04
N ASP A 27 -6.21 3.99 2.24
CA ASP A 27 -7.19 4.94 2.76
C ASP A 27 -8.30 5.15 1.74
N SER A 28 -9.41 5.68 2.21
CA SER A 28 -10.54 6.04 1.38
C SER A 28 -10.62 7.56 1.22
N PRO A 29 -11.04 8.08 0.04
CA PRO A 29 -11.19 9.51 -0.13
C PRO A 29 -12.38 10.04 0.66
N ARG A 30 -12.32 11.32 0.97
CA ARG A 30 -13.44 12.07 1.54
C ARG A 30 -14.22 12.72 0.41
N ARG A 31 -15.48 13.06 0.70
CA ARG A 31 -16.34 13.71 -0.29
C ARG A 31 -15.69 14.99 -0.84
N GLY A 32 -15.62 15.11 -2.15
CA GLY A 32 -15.04 16.26 -2.84
C GLY A 32 -13.53 16.22 -2.99
N GLU A 33 -12.83 15.19 -2.51
CA GLU A 33 -11.39 15.07 -2.71
C GLU A 33 -11.07 14.51 -4.11
N GLY A 34 -10.19 15.22 -4.84
CA GLY A 34 -9.49 14.64 -5.97
C GLY A 34 -8.24 13.92 -5.52
N ILE A 35 -7.52 13.30 -6.46
CA ILE A 35 -6.32 12.52 -6.15
C ILE A 35 -5.26 13.38 -5.43
N SER A 36 -4.99 14.59 -5.94
CA SER A 36 -3.98 15.47 -5.34
C SER A 36 -4.30 15.83 -3.90
N VAL A 37 -5.54 16.20 -3.61
CA VAL A 37 -5.97 16.56 -2.26
C VAL A 37 -5.93 15.35 -1.34
N PHE A 38 -6.36 14.19 -1.82
CA PHE A 38 -6.31 12.93 -1.09
C PHE A 38 -4.87 12.56 -0.71
N LEU A 39 -3.93 12.68 -1.65
CA LEU A 39 -2.53 12.40 -1.40
C LEU A 39 -1.88 13.41 -0.44
N GLU A 40 -2.20 14.70 -0.57
CA GLU A 40 -1.71 15.72 0.35
C GLU A 40 -2.18 15.46 1.78
N ARG A 41 -3.44 15.11 1.97
CA ARG A 41 -3.99 14.76 3.27
C ARG A 41 -3.28 13.56 3.88
N ASN A 42 -2.80 12.65 3.05
CA ASN A 42 -2.06 11.46 3.47
C ASN A 42 -0.54 11.66 3.47
N LYS A 43 -0.07 12.91 3.46
CA LYS A 43 1.35 13.28 3.52
C LYS A 43 2.18 12.80 2.32
N ARG A 44 1.54 12.74 1.17
CA ARG A 44 2.18 12.31 -0.09
C ARG A 44 1.96 13.34 -1.20
N PRO A 45 2.46 14.59 -1.04
CA PRO A 45 2.25 15.65 -2.03
C PRO A 45 3.20 15.49 -3.21
N GLY A 46 2.82 16.09 -4.34
CA GLY A 46 3.69 16.24 -5.49
C GLY A 46 3.49 15.20 -6.58
N ARG A 47 4.12 15.50 -7.71
CA ARG A 47 3.94 14.73 -8.95
C ARG A 47 4.47 13.29 -8.83
N ALA A 48 5.57 13.08 -8.12
CA ALA A 48 6.15 11.74 -7.99
C ALA A 48 5.19 10.79 -7.28
N TYR A 49 4.58 11.25 -6.18
CA TYR A 49 3.57 10.46 -5.48
C TYR A 49 2.31 10.28 -6.32
N TYR A 50 1.92 11.29 -7.07
CA TYR A 50 0.76 11.21 -7.96
C TYR A 50 0.92 10.10 -9.01
N LYS A 51 2.06 10.08 -9.69
CA LYS A 51 2.36 9.05 -10.68
C LYS A 51 2.40 7.65 -10.08
N GLU A 52 3.05 7.51 -8.94
CA GLU A 52 3.14 6.23 -8.24
C GLU A 52 1.76 5.74 -7.79
N PHE A 53 0.92 6.65 -7.30
CA PHE A 53 -0.45 6.35 -6.92
C PHE A 53 -1.25 5.79 -8.11
N LEU A 54 -1.14 6.39 -9.28
CA LEU A 54 -1.83 5.92 -10.48
C LEU A 54 -1.39 4.50 -10.85
N GLU A 55 -0.11 4.20 -10.75
CA GLU A 55 0.41 2.86 -11.05
C GLU A 55 -0.06 1.83 -10.03
N LEU A 56 0.00 2.16 -8.74
CA LEU A 56 -0.42 1.25 -7.67
C LEU A 56 -1.91 0.93 -7.73
N ASN A 57 -2.73 1.87 -8.17
CA ASN A 57 -4.19 1.74 -8.19
C ASN A 57 -4.77 1.59 -9.60
N LYS A 58 -3.97 1.20 -10.54
CA LYS A 58 -4.35 1.09 -11.94
C LYS A 58 -5.63 0.28 -12.16
N LYS A 59 -5.76 -0.84 -11.47
CA LYS A 59 -6.94 -1.70 -11.57
C LYS A 59 -8.18 -1.08 -10.94
N LEU A 60 -8.03 -0.40 -9.82
CA LEU A 60 -9.14 0.25 -9.12
C LEU A 60 -9.63 1.48 -9.87
N LEU A 61 -8.74 2.23 -10.50
CA LEU A 61 -9.06 3.44 -11.23
C LEU A 61 -9.64 3.18 -12.61
N LYS A 62 -9.36 2.02 -13.20
CA LYS A 62 -9.87 1.61 -14.53
C LYS A 62 -9.60 2.64 -15.63
N GLY A 63 -8.41 3.22 -15.61
CA GLY A 63 -8.00 4.21 -16.60
C GLY A 63 -8.55 5.61 -16.38
N LYS A 64 -9.24 5.87 -15.28
CA LYS A 64 -9.76 7.18 -14.91
C LYS A 64 -8.99 7.77 -13.75
N GLU A 65 -8.88 9.09 -13.70
CA GLU A 65 -8.25 9.80 -12.58
C GLU A 65 -9.31 10.34 -11.62
N GLU A 66 -10.24 9.48 -11.24
CA GLU A 66 -11.32 9.82 -10.32
C GLU A 66 -11.37 8.85 -9.14
N LEU A 67 -11.54 9.41 -7.95
CA LEU A 67 -11.70 8.62 -6.73
C LEU A 67 -13.17 8.37 -6.43
N ARG A 68 -13.45 7.18 -5.90
CA ARG A 68 -14.81 6.79 -5.49
C ARG A 68 -14.87 6.69 -3.97
N LEU A 69 -15.93 7.21 -3.39
CA LEU A 69 -16.18 7.09 -1.95
C LEU A 69 -16.34 5.62 -1.57
N GLY A 70 -15.80 5.26 -0.42
CA GLY A 70 -15.89 3.90 0.09
C GLY A 70 -14.87 2.92 -0.47
N VAL A 71 -14.10 3.31 -1.47
CA VAL A 71 -13.03 2.47 -2.03
C VAL A 71 -11.73 2.77 -1.30
N LYS A 72 -11.03 1.73 -0.86
CA LYS A 72 -9.72 1.87 -0.23
C LYS A 72 -8.63 1.77 -1.28
N TYR A 73 -7.94 2.88 -1.51
CA TYR A 73 -6.84 2.96 -2.46
C TYR A 73 -5.50 2.72 -1.76
N VAL A 74 -4.57 2.11 -2.49
CA VAL A 74 -3.21 1.87 -1.99
C VAL A 74 -2.43 3.17 -2.01
N LEU A 75 -1.82 3.52 -0.88
CA LEU A 75 -0.98 4.72 -0.80
C LEU A 75 0.46 4.38 -1.16
N PRO A 76 1.16 5.27 -1.90
CA PRO A 76 2.59 5.08 -2.16
C PRO A 76 3.37 5.07 -0.85
N PRO A 77 4.44 4.28 -0.73
CA PRO A 77 5.27 4.29 0.48
C PRO A 77 5.92 5.66 0.68
N LEU A 78 6.04 6.07 1.96
CA LEU A 78 6.68 7.32 2.33
C LEU A 78 8.19 7.28 2.11
#